data_ba2b553c066e47285910c2f1d2e33232
#
_entry.id   ba2b553c066e47285910c2f1d2e33232
#
_cell.length_a   1.000
_cell.length_b   1.000
_cell.length_c   1.000
_cell.angle_alpha   90.00
_cell.angle_beta   90.00
_cell.angle_gamma   90.00
#
_symmetry.space_group_name_H-M   'P 1'
#
loop_
_entity.id
_entity.type
_entity.pdbx_description
1 polymer ?
#
loop_
_entity_poly.entity_id
_entity_poly.type
_entity_poly.pdbx_seq_one_letter_code
_entity_poly.pdbx_strand_id
1 'polypeptide(L)'
;MTAEIIVLALLTAVRPTSLAAVYALLSGDGPRRLMVVYVASGLAFTIAIGFLVVLAFDGIDLHSGSSHTKGVAQLAGGIVVLAFAVGVLTRRVGGRQAEDAPKPDHRWERLLNHRPTGRIAALAGPATHVPGLFYLVALNLIVAHRGHPFEALAQVLIYNVVWFVIPIAALAMCVVRPATARDAVEAIQAFTKRHARAIVLVVSFGVGAVLVVRGLLAI
;
A
#
# COMPACT_ATOMS: atom_id res chain seq x y z
N MET A 1 -15.36 -9.00 3.47
CA MET A 1 -14.22 -8.52 2.65
C MET A 1 -14.37 -9.03 1.23
N THR A 2 -14.30 -8.16 0.23
CA THR A 2 -14.35 -8.57 -1.18
C THR A 2 -12.96 -8.94 -1.68
N ALA A 3 -12.87 -9.82 -2.68
CA ALA A 3 -11.58 -10.22 -3.27
C ALA A 3 -10.78 -9.01 -3.80
N GLU A 4 -11.48 -7.98 -4.26
CA GLU A 4 -10.86 -6.74 -4.76
C GLU A 4 -10.05 -6.01 -3.69
N ILE A 5 -10.56 -5.94 -2.44
CA ILE A 5 -9.88 -5.29 -1.33
C ILE A 5 -8.58 -6.03 -1.00
N ILE A 6 -8.59 -7.37 -1.05
CA ILE A 6 -7.37 -8.19 -0.83
C ILE A 6 -6.36 -7.97 -1.95
N VAL A 7 -6.82 -7.95 -3.20
CA VAL A 7 -5.94 -7.71 -4.36
C VAL A 7 -5.31 -6.32 -4.28
N LEU A 8 -6.10 -5.29 -3.91
CA LEU A 8 -5.58 -3.93 -3.70
C LEU A 8 -4.54 -3.88 -2.57
N ALA A 9 -4.76 -4.63 -1.48
CA ALA A 9 -3.81 -4.73 -0.37
C ALA A 9 -2.48 -5.38 -0.81
N LEU A 10 -2.55 -6.48 -1.56
CA LEU A 10 -1.36 -7.17 -2.10
C LEU A 10 -0.57 -6.28 -3.06
N LEU A 11 -1.27 -5.47 -3.87
CA LEU A 11 -0.62 -4.49 -4.74
C LEU A 11 0.14 -3.43 -3.98
N THR A 12 -0.48 -2.92 -2.92
CA THR A 12 0.16 -1.91 -2.08
C THR A 12 1.31 -2.50 -1.26
N ALA A 13 1.34 -3.82 -1.02
CA ALA A 13 2.43 -4.49 -0.31
C ALA A 13 3.76 -4.44 -1.08
N VAL A 14 3.72 -4.49 -2.41
CA VAL A 14 4.92 -4.54 -3.25
C VAL A 14 5.34 -3.12 -3.66
N ARG A 15 6.00 -2.40 -2.74
CA ARG A 15 6.52 -1.04 -2.98
C ARG A 15 8.04 -1.01 -2.94
N PRO A 16 8.72 -0.51 -3.98
CA PRO A 16 10.18 -0.42 -4.01
C PRO A 16 10.75 0.40 -2.85
N THR A 17 10.06 1.49 -2.45
CA THR A 17 10.47 2.35 -1.33
C THR A 17 10.43 1.63 0.02
N SER A 18 9.38 0.84 0.27
CA SER A 18 9.26 0.03 1.48
C SER A 18 10.34 -1.07 1.52
N LEU A 19 10.57 -1.75 0.40
CA LEU A 19 11.62 -2.78 0.30
C LEU A 19 13.02 -2.20 0.52
N ALA A 20 13.31 -1.01 -0.03
CA ALA A 20 14.59 -0.34 0.19
C ALA A 20 14.78 0.05 1.68
N ALA A 21 13.73 0.56 2.34
CA ALA A 21 13.78 0.87 3.77
C ALA A 21 13.99 -0.39 4.61
N VAL A 22 13.25 -1.48 4.34
CA VAL A 22 13.42 -2.76 5.03
C VAL A 22 14.84 -3.29 4.87
N TYR A 23 15.38 -3.28 3.65
CA TYR A 23 16.76 -3.72 3.39
C TYR A 23 17.78 -2.90 4.19
N ALA A 24 17.64 -1.57 4.19
CA ALA A 24 18.54 -0.69 4.94
C ALA A 24 18.46 -0.95 6.46
N LEU A 25 17.25 -1.15 7.01
CA LEU A 25 17.05 -1.44 8.42
C LEU A 25 17.62 -2.81 8.83
N LEU A 26 17.53 -3.82 7.95
CA LEU A 26 18.13 -5.13 8.16
C LEU A 26 19.67 -5.08 8.13
N SER A 27 20.25 -4.04 7.51
CA SER A 27 21.70 -3.83 7.44
C SER A 27 22.25 -3.01 8.60
N GLY A 28 21.38 -2.49 9.48
CA GLY A 28 21.75 -1.64 10.60
C GLY A 28 22.09 -2.40 11.88
N ASP A 29 22.55 -1.67 12.88
CA ASP A 29 22.84 -2.22 14.21
C ASP A 29 21.53 -2.52 14.96
N GLY A 30 21.31 -3.78 15.32
CA GLY A 30 20.08 -4.22 15.99
C GLY A 30 18.86 -4.28 15.07
N PRO A 31 18.90 -4.99 13.94
CA PRO A 31 17.89 -5.00 12.90
C PRO A 31 16.49 -5.39 13.42
N ARG A 32 16.41 -6.30 14.39
CA ARG A 32 15.16 -6.69 15.03
C ARG A 32 14.43 -5.49 15.65
N ARG A 33 15.14 -4.67 16.44
CA ARG A 33 14.56 -3.49 17.08
C ARG A 33 14.12 -2.46 16.06
N LEU A 34 14.95 -2.21 15.06
CA LEU A 34 14.65 -1.26 13.99
C LEU A 34 13.41 -1.70 13.19
N MET A 35 13.32 -2.97 12.84
CA MET A 35 12.18 -3.54 12.13
C MET A 35 10.88 -3.50 12.95
N VAL A 36 10.94 -3.78 14.27
CA VAL A 36 9.77 -3.64 15.15
C VAL A 36 9.27 -2.20 15.14
N VAL A 37 10.16 -1.22 15.33
CA VAL A 37 9.81 0.20 15.35
C VAL A 37 9.22 0.64 14.00
N TYR A 38 9.81 0.22 12.90
CA TYR A 38 9.35 0.50 11.54
C TYR A 38 7.93 -0.04 11.28
N VAL A 39 7.72 -1.32 11.57
CA VAL A 39 6.41 -1.97 11.36
C VAL A 39 5.35 -1.36 12.27
N ALA A 40 5.66 -1.17 13.55
CA ALA A 40 4.72 -0.60 14.51
C ALA A 40 4.31 0.83 14.16
N SER A 41 5.28 1.71 13.83
CA SER A 41 4.98 3.10 13.46
C SER A 41 4.22 3.20 12.14
N GLY A 42 4.59 2.39 11.16
CA GLY A 42 3.90 2.37 9.86
C GLY A 42 2.46 1.84 9.96
N LEU A 43 2.25 0.73 10.68
CA LEU A 43 0.91 0.18 10.94
C LEU A 43 0.06 1.17 11.73
N ALA A 44 0.58 1.73 12.82
CA ALA A 44 -0.15 2.71 13.62
C ALA A 44 -0.61 3.90 12.76
N PHE A 45 0.27 4.42 11.91
CA PHE A 45 -0.04 5.53 11.01
C PHE A 45 -1.12 5.18 9.99
N THR A 46 -0.98 4.07 9.28
CA THR A 46 -1.93 3.70 8.21
C THR A 46 -3.29 3.26 8.78
N ILE A 47 -3.31 2.56 9.92
CA ILE A 47 -4.54 2.20 10.64
C ILE A 47 -5.24 3.46 11.15
N ALA A 48 -4.50 4.41 11.74
CA ALA A 48 -5.08 5.66 12.23
C ALA A 48 -5.76 6.45 11.08
N ILE A 49 -5.12 6.54 9.91
CA ILE A 49 -5.73 7.17 8.74
C ILE A 49 -6.98 6.40 8.29
N GLY A 50 -6.91 5.07 8.21
CA GLY A 50 -8.06 4.26 7.80
C GLY A 50 -9.24 4.40 8.76
N PHE A 51 -8.98 4.41 10.06
CA PHE A 51 -10.01 4.63 11.09
C PHE A 51 -10.59 6.04 11.02
N LEU A 52 -9.76 7.05 10.87
CA LEU A 52 -10.20 8.42 10.71
C LEU A 52 -11.14 8.59 9.51
N VAL A 53 -10.79 7.96 8.38
CA VAL A 53 -11.66 7.98 7.18
C VAL A 53 -12.98 7.27 7.47
N VAL A 54 -12.95 6.04 8.03
CA VAL A 54 -14.18 5.30 8.34
C VAL A 54 -15.08 6.08 9.29
N LEU A 55 -14.52 6.66 10.36
CA LEU A 55 -15.29 7.44 11.34
C LEU A 55 -15.79 8.77 10.77
N ALA A 56 -15.01 9.44 9.93
CA ALA A 56 -15.44 10.67 9.27
C ALA A 56 -16.65 10.45 8.36
N PHE A 57 -16.71 9.28 7.71
CA PHE A 57 -17.85 8.90 6.86
C PHE A 57 -18.98 8.20 7.63
N ASP A 58 -18.81 7.89 8.92
CA ASP A 58 -19.85 7.25 9.73
C ASP A 58 -21.04 8.19 10.02
N GLY A 59 -20.77 9.49 10.14
CA GLY A 59 -21.79 10.52 10.31
C GLY A 59 -22.49 10.96 9.02
N ILE A 60 -22.02 10.49 7.86
CA ILE A 60 -22.62 10.79 6.56
C ILE A 60 -23.44 9.57 6.15
N ASP A 61 -24.76 9.71 6.08
CA ASP A 61 -25.70 8.67 5.64
C ASP A 61 -25.47 8.26 4.17
N LEU A 62 -24.36 7.61 3.90
CA LEU A 62 -24.10 6.94 2.61
C LEU A 62 -24.97 5.69 2.43
N HIS A 63 -25.68 5.26 3.49
CA HIS A 63 -26.62 4.13 3.44
C HIS A 63 -27.92 4.43 2.70
N SER A 64 -28.33 5.69 2.65
CA SER A 64 -29.46 6.14 1.84
C SER A 64 -29.12 6.29 0.35
N GLY A 65 -27.84 6.11 -0.02
CA GLY A 65 -27.42 6.02 -1.40
C GLY A 65 -28.04 4.78 -2.05
N SER A 66 -28.89 4.99 -3.04
CA SER A 66 -29.46 3.96 -3.91
C SER A 66 -28.32 3.07 -4.47
N SER A 67 -28.64 1.86 -4.95
CA SER A 67 -27.69 1.01 -5.68
C SER A 67 -26.92 1.79 -6.74
N HIS A 68 -27.56 2.78 -7.34
CA HIS A 68 -27.04 3.74 -8.30
C HIS A 68 -25.83 4.55 -7.74
N THR A 69 -25.90 5.07 -6.49
CA THR A 69 -24.78 5.82 -5.89
C THR A 69 -23.55 4.93 -5.67
N LYS A 70 -23.77 3.69 -5.25
CA LYS A 70 -22.67 2.69 -5.10
C LYS A 70 -22.08 2.32 -6.47
N GLY A 71 -22.92 2.16 -7.49
CA GLY A 71 -22.51 1.91 -8.86
C GLY A 71 -21.65 3.05 -9.42
N VAL A 72 -22.08 4.29 -9.24
CA VAL A 72 -21.34 5.49 -9.66
C VAL A 72 -19.99 5.58 -8.96
N ALA A 73 -19.90 5.30 -7.66
CA ALA A 73 -18.63 5.31 -6.92
C ALA A 73 -17.66 4.23 -7.40
N GLN A 74 -18.16 3.03 -7.69
CA GLN A 74 -17.36 1.94 -8.26
C GLN A 74 -16.87 2.27 -9.68
N LEU A 75 -17.76 2.82 -10.52
CA LEU A 75 -17.44 3.23 -11.88
C LEU A 75 -16.37 4.32 -11.88
N ALA A 76 -16.53 5.37 -11.06
CA ALA A 76 -15.55 6.44 -10.92
C ALA A 76 -14.19 5.91 -10.43
N GLY A 77 -14.18 5.06 -9.40
CA GLY A 77 -12.96 4.40 -8.91
C GLY A 77 -12.28 3.55 -10.00
N GLY A 78 -13.05 2.78 -10.74
CA GLY A 78 -12.57 1.96 -11.85
C GLY A 78 -11.94 2.79 -12.97
N ILE A 79 -12.60 3.87 -13.39
CA ILE A 79 -12.09 4.80 -14.42
C ILE A 79 -10.76 5.42 -13.96
N VAL A 80 -10.66 5.85 -12.70
CA VAL A 80 -9.41 6.43 -12.16
C VAL A 80 -8.27 5.42 -12.18
N VAL A 81 -8.54 4.16 -11.77
CA VAL A 81 -7.53 3.09 -11.80
C VAL A 81 -7.11 2.75 -13.23
N LEU A 82 -8.05 2.69 -14.18
CA LEU A 82 -7.73 2.46 -15.59
C LEU A 82 -6.96 3.62 -16.21
N ALA A 83 -7.35 4.86 -15.93
CA ALA A 83 -6.61 6.05 -16.37
C ALA A 83 -5.17 6.05 -15.85
N PHE A 84 -4.97 5.67 -14.58
CA PHE A 84 -3.64 5.45 -14.01
C PHE A 84 -2.87 4.35 -14.77
N ALA A 85 -3.50 3.20 -15.06
CA ALA A 85 -2.89 2.11 -15.80
C ALA A 85 -2.46 2.55 -17.22
N VAL A 86 -3.31 3.28 -17.93
CA VAL A 86 -2.99 3.85 -19.24
C VAL A 86 -1.85 4.88 -19.13
N GLY A 87 -1.84 5.71 -18.09
CA GLY A 87 -0.74 6.63 -17.79
C GLY A 87 0.61 5.91 -17.60
N VAL A 88 0.61 4.78 -16.89
CA VAL A 88 1.80 3.93 -16.73
C VAL A 88 2.18 3.23 -18.03
N LEU A 89 1.20 2.77 -18.81
CA LEU A 89 1.41 2.12 -20.10
C LEU A 89 2.05 3.10 -21.12
N THR A 90 1.55 4.31 -21.19
CA THR A 90 2.03 5.36 -22.09
C THR A 90 3.30 6.07 -21.60
N ARG A 91 3.89 5.61 -20.50
CA ARG A 91 5.03 6.26 -19.81
C ARG A 91 4.78 7.71 -19.36
N ARG A 92 3.55 8.19 -19.37
CA ARG A 92 3.18 9.52 -18.85
C ARG A 92 3.18 9.53 -17.30
N VAL A 93 2.87 8.40 -16.68
CA VAL A 93 2.98 8.18 -15.24
C VAL A 93 4.02 7.08 -15.04
N GLY A 94 5.05 7.31 -14.24
CA GLY A 94 6.13 6.34 -14.00
C GLY A 94 7.31 6.42 -14.99
N GLY A 95 7.13 6.81 -16.26
CA GLY A 95 8.23 7.03 -17.19
C GLY A 95 8.99 8.33 -16.91
N ARG A 96 8.29 9.40 -16.58
CA ARG A 96 8.88 10.64 -16.05
C ARG A 96 9.43 10.47 -14.62
N GLN A 97 8.86 9.59 -13.80
CA GLN A 97 9.38 9.29 -12.46
C GLN A 97 10.66 8.45 -12.49
N ALA A 98 11.02 7.83 -13.60
CA ALA A 98 12.32 7.15 -13.74
C ALA A 98 13.43 8.10 -14.25
N GLU A 99 13.06 9.13 -15.01
CA GLU A 99 14.01 10.11 -15.55
C GLU A 99 14.01 11.45 -14.78
N ASP A 100 12.84 11.87 -14.27
CA ASP A 100 12.62 13.06 -13.45
C ASP A 100 12.18 12.70 -12.02
N ALA A 101 12.28 11.44 -11.57
CA ALA A 101 12.27 11.21 -10.15
C ALA A 101 13.30 12.18 -9.58
N PRO A 102 12.95 13.09 -8.67
CA PRO A 102 13.96 13.82 -7.93
C PRO A 102 14.88 12.73 -7.44
N LYS A 103 16.13 12.72 -7.97
CA LYS A 103 17.18 11.74 -7.63
C LYS A 103 17.00 11.46 -6.18
N PRO A 104 16.72 10.20 -5.75
CA PRO A 104 16.21 9.89 -4.42
C PRO A 104 17.00 10.75 -3.48
N ASP A 105 16.28 11.65 -2.80
CA ASP A 105 16.89 12.86 -2.21
C ASP A 105 18.10 12.32 -1.48
N HIS A 106 19.33 12.68 -1.89
CA HIS A 106 20.59 12.07 -1.38
C HIS A 106 20.64 12.12 0.14
N ARG A 107 19.70 12.85 0.77
CA ARG A 107 19.38 12.83 2.17
C ARG A 107 18.81 11.50 2.66
N TRP A 108 17.87 10.87 1.90
CA TRP A 108 17.30 9.55 2.27
C TRP A 108 18.34 8.44 2.11
N GLU A 109 19.08 8.43 1.00
CA GLU A 109 20.18 7.48 0.81
C GLU A 109 21.29 7.71 1.84
N ARG A 110 21.62 8.96 2.17
CA ARG A 110 22.56 9.28 3.25
C ARG A 110 22.03 8.89 4.63
N LEU A 111 20.74 9.10 4.92
CA LEU A 111 20.11 8.67 6.17
C LEU A 111 20.05 7.16 6.31
N LEU A 112 19.86 6.44 5.19
CA LEU A 112 19.84 4.98 5.17
C LEU A 112 21.26 4.36 5.14
N ASN A 113 22.26 5.07 4.59
CA ASN A 113 23.65 4.67 4.56
C ASN A 113 24.40 5.02 5.86
N HIS A 114 23.90 5.96 6.68
CA HIS A 114 24.37 6.19 8.03
C HIS A 114 23.54 5.31 8.97
N ARG A 115 24.20 4.45 9.75
CA ARG A 115 23.65 3.49 10.73
C ARG A 115 22.22 3.85 11.16
N PRO A 116 21.19 3.16 10.66
CA PRO A 116 19.81 3.54 10.90
C PRO A 116 19.52 3.49 12.41
N THR A 117 19.02 4.60 12.94
CA THR A 117 18.62 4.72 14.35
C THR A 117 17.14 4.38 14.51
N GLY A 118 16.70 4.10 15.75
CA GLY A 118 15.29 3.89 16.05
C GLY A 118 14.38 5.05 15.62
N ARG A 119 14.87 6.31 15.68
CA ARG A 119 14.12 7.48 15.20
C ARG A 119 13.95 7.46 13.69
N ILE A 120 14.97 7.07 12.94
CA ILE A 120 14.90 6.92 11.49
C ILE A 120 13.93 5.81 11.13
N ALA A 121 13.95 4.67 11.82
CA ALA A 121 13.01 3.59 11.62
C ALA A 121 11.56 4.02 11.90
N ALA A 122 11.33 4.79 12.98
CA ALA A 122 10.00 5.32 13.33
C ALA A 122 9.43 6.28 12.28
N LEU A 123 10.26 7.07 11.63
CA LEU A 123 9.85 7.99 10.57
C LEU A 123 9.73 7.29 9.22
N ALA A 124 10.57 6.30 8.95
CA ALA A 124 10.55 5.55 7.70
C ALA A 124 9.27 4.72 7.52
N GLY A 125 8.70 4.18 8.62
CA GLY A 125 7.44 3.45 8.59
C GLY A 125 6.31 4.26 7.94
N PRO A 126 5.88 5.38 8.51
CA PRO A 126 4.88 6.28 7.91
C PRO A 126 5.30 6.80 6.53
N ALA A 127 6.54 7.25 6.37
CA ALA A 127 7.01 7.88 5.13
C ALA A 127 6.95 6.94 3.91
N THR A 128 7.23 5.66 4.09
CA THR A 128 7.18 4.66 3.01
C THR A 128 5.78 4.09 2.79
N HIS A 129 4.86 4.29 3.74
CA HIS A 129 3.48 3.81 3.69
C HIS A 129 2.46 4.95 3.61
N VAL A 130 2.83 6.09 3.01
CA VAL A 130 1.87 7.16 2.72
C VAL A 130 0.72 6.58 1.87
N PRO A 131 -0.54 6.84 2.26
CA PRO A 131 -1.71 6.43 1.51
C PRO A 131 -1.65 6.84 0.05
N GLY A 132 -1.62 5.88 -0.84
CA GLY A 132 -1.67 6.09 -2.28
C GLY A 132 -3.06 5.78 -2.86
N LEU A 133 -3.19 5.90 -4.19
CA LEU A 133 -4.43 5.68 -4.91
C LEU A 133 -5.12 4.37 -4.53
N PHE A 134 -4.41 3.26 -4.51
CA PHE A 134 -4.98 1.94 -4.21
C PHE A 134 -5.54 1.82 -2.80
N TYR A 135 -4.90 2.47 -1.82
CA TYR A 135 -5.41 2.52 -0.44
C TYR A 135 -6.70 3.35 -0.36
N LEU A 136 -6.74 4.51 -1.03
CA LEU A 136 -7.94 5.35 -1.05
C LEU A 136 -9.10 4.65 -1.75
N VAL A 137 -8.86 3.94 -2.85
CA VAL A 137 -9.87 3.12 -3.53
C VAL A 137 -10.36 1.99 -2.61
N ALA A 138 -9.46 1.31 -1.91
CA ALA A 138 -9.85 0.28 -0.95
C ALA A 138 -10.70 0.83 0.20
N LEU A 139 -10.32 1.99 0.77
CA LEU A 139 -11.12 2.66 1.80
C LEU A 139 -12.51 3.06 1.29
N ASN A 140 -12.60 3.56 0.06
CA ASN A 140 -13.90 3.87 -0.57
C ASN A 140 -14.77 2.60 -0.68
N LEU A 141 -14.19 1.47 -1.14
CA LEU A 141 -14.91 0.21 -1.22
C LEU A 141 -15.34 -0.31 0.16
N ILE A 142 -14.49 -0.19 1.17
CA ILE A 142 -14.80 -0.57 2.56
C ILE A 142 -15.98 0.25 3.07
N VAL A 143 -15.94 1.56 2.90
CA VAL A 143 -17.01 2.47 3.35
C VAL A 143 -18.30 2.22 2.59
N ALA A 144 -18.24 2.02 1.26
CA ALA A 144 -19.42 1.80 0.43
C ALA A 144 -20.14 0.46 0.69
N HIS A 145 -19.41 -0.59 1.13
CA HIS A 145 -19.96 -1.93 1.36
C HIS A 145 -20.10 -2.31 2.82
N ARG A 146 -19.91 -1.38 3.75
CA ARG A 146 -20.05 -1.66 5.18
C ARG A 146 -21.51 -1.91 5.57
N GLY A 147 -21.77 -2.97 6.30
CA GLY A 147 -23.05 -3.18 6.99
C GLY A 147 -23.08 -2.43 8.33
N HIS A 148 -21.95 -2.48 9.06
CA HIS A 148 -21.77 -1.86 10.37
C HIS A 148 -20.37 -1.23 10.48
N PRO A 149 -20.19 -0.10 11.22
CA PRO A 149 -18.88 0.56 11.38
C PRO A 149 -17.77 -0.39 11.85
N PHE A 150 -18.10 -1.31 12.76
CA PHE A 150 -17.14 -2.29 13.27
C PHE A 150 -16.58 -3.22 12.16
N GLU A 151 -17.41 -3.60 11.20
CA GLU A 151 -16.98 -4.40 10.05
C GLU A 151 -16.00 -3.61 9.17
N ALA A 152 -16.25 -2.32 8.97
CA ALA A 152 -15.35 -1.47 8.22
C ALA A 152 -13.99 -1.32 8.91
N LEU A 153 -13.99 -1.11 10.23
CA LEU A 153 -12.75 -1.05 11.02
C LEU A 153 -11.97 -2.37 10.97
N ALA A 154 -12.66 -3.51 11.07
CA ALA A 154 -12.03 -4.82 10.92
C ALA A 154 -11.44 -5.01 9.53
N GLN A 155 -12.12 -4.58 8.47
CA GLN A 155 -11.61 -4.63 7.10
C GLN A 155 -10.37 -3.73 6.90
N VAL A 156 -10.33 -2.53 7.52
CA VAL A 156 -9.16 -1.66 7.54
C VAL A 156 -7.98 -2.36 8.21
N LEU A 157 -8.19 -3.02 9.35
CA LEU A 157 -7.13 -3.78 10.03
C LEU A 157 -6.57 -4.89 9.15
N ILE A 158 -7.45 -5.72 8.58
CA ILE A 158 -7.02 -6.83 7.71
C ILE A 158 -6.27 -6.29 6.49
N TYR A 159 -6.79 -5.23 5.85
CA TYR A 159 -6.12 -4.58 4.73
C TYR A 159 -4.69 -4.19 5.10
N ASN A 160 -4.50 -3.50 6.23
CA ASN A 160 -3.20 -3.03 6.67
C ASN A 160 -2.25 -4.19 7.01
N VAL A 161 -2.73 -5.26 7.63
CA VAL A 161 -1.91 -6.46 7.88
C VAL A 161 -1.44 -7.09 6.57
N VAL A 162 -2.32 -7.20 5.58
CA VAL A 162 -1.95 -7.71 4.24
C VAL A 162 -0.98 -6.75 3.53
N TRP A 163 -1.21 -5.45 3.62
CA TRP A 163 -0.30 -4.45 3.06
C TRP A 163 1.11 -4.56 3.67
N PHE A 164 1.20 -4.81 4.97
CA PHE A 164 2.48 -4.95 5.70
C PHE A 164 3.05 -6.38 5.67
N VAL A 165 2.49 -7.30 4.88
CA VAL A 165 2.93 -8.70 4.87
C VAL A 165 4.43 -8.86 4.63
N ILE A 166 5.02 -8.07 3.73
CA ILE A 166 6.47 -8.14 3.44
C ILE A 166 7.31 -7.61 4.62
N PRO A 167 7.08 -6.41 5.16
CA PRO A 167 7.75 -5.95 6.38
C PRO A 167 7.59 -6.91 7.57
N ILE A 168 6.39 -7.45 7.78
CA ILE A 168 6.11 -8.40 8.85
C ILE A 168 6.88 -9.72 8.63
N ALA A 169 6.88 -10.25 7.40
CA ALA A 169 7.64 -11.44 7.06
C ALA A 169 9.15 -11.21 7.24
N ALA A 170 9.68 -10.06 6.81
CA ALA A 170 11.07 -9.68 7.02
C ALA A 170 11.42 -9.59 8.52
N LEU A 171 10.52 -9.03 9.35
CA LEU A 171 10.68 -8.99 10.80
C LEU A 171 10.69 -10.41 11.38
N ALA A 172 9.75 -11.27 10.99
CA ALA A 172 9.69 -12.66 11.44
C ALA A 172 10.96 -13.43 11.05
N MET A 173 11.44 -13.27 9.81
CA MET A 173 12.71 -13.88 9.37
C MET A 173 13.90 -13.33 10.15
N CYS A 174 13.92 -12.03 10.47
CA CYS A 174 14.97 -11.41 11.28
C CYS A 174 15.05 -12.01 12.70
N VAL A 175 13.91 -12.49 13.23
CA VAL A 175 13.86 -13.16 14.54
C VAL A 175 14.33 -14.61 14.44
N VAL A 176 13.90 -15.35 13.40
CA VAL A 176 14.10 -16.79 13.26
C VAL A 176 15.43 -17.11 12.56
N ARG A 177 15.78 -16.37 11.50
CA ARG A 177 16.95 -16.59 10.64
C ARG A 177 17.54 -15.24 10.16
N PRO A 178 18.24 -14.50 11.03
CA PRO A 178 18.70 -13.14 10.70
C PRO A 178 19.66 -13.09 9.50
N ALA A 179 20.47 -14.11 9.28
CA ALA A 179 21.38 -14.15 8.14
C ALA A 179 20.67 -14.26 6.78
N THR A 180 19.53 -14.95 6.72
CA THR A 180 18.77 -15.15 5.46
C THR A 180 17.73 -14.06 5.20
N ALA A 181 17.35 -13.27 6.21
CA ALA A 181 16.36 -12.22 6.08
C ALA A 181 16.75 -11.16 5.06
N ARG A 182 18.01 -10.75 5.06
CA ARG A 182 18.56 -9.75 4.15
C ARG A 182 18.57 -10.25 2.71
N ASP A 183 19.06 -11.45 2.47
CA ASP A 183 19.16 -12.05 1.12
C ASP A 183 17.76 -12.23 0.50
N ALA A 184 16.78 -12.66 1.32
CA ALA A 184 15.39 -12.79 0.88
C ALA A 184 14.78 -11.44 0.46
N VAL A 185 14.98 -10.37 1.26
CA VAL A 185 14.49 -9.04 0.93
C VAL A 185 15.18 -8.48 -0.31
N GLU A 186 16.49 -8.72 -0.46
CA GLU A 186 17.24 -8.32 -1.65
C GLU A 186 16.71 -9.02 -2.91
N ALA A 187 16.45 -10.32 -2.84
CA ALA A 187 15.86 -11.07 -3.94
C ALA A 187 14.47 -10.55 -4.34
N ILE A 188 13.59 -10.27 -3.34
CA ILE A 188 12.28 -9.69 -3.58
C ILE A 188 12.42 -8.29 -4.20
N GLN A 189 13.34 -7.47 -3.73
CA GLN A 189 13.58 -6.12 -4.26
C GLN A 189 14.06 -6.19 -5.72
N ALA A 190 14.98 -7.07 -6.04
CA ALA A 190 15.48 -7.27 -7.40
C ALA A 190 14.37 -7.74 -8.34
N PHE A 191 13.56 -8.72 -7.92
CA PHE A 191 12.39 -9.18 -8.66
C PHE A 191 11.37 -8.05 -8.89
N THR A 192 11.05 -7.31 -7.83
CA THR A 192 10.10 -6.20 -7.90
C THR A 192 10.58 -5.10 -8.85
N LYS A 193 11.85 -4.68 -8.77
CA LYS A 193 12.43 -3.68 -9.68
C LYS A 193 12.33 -4.14 -11.15
N ARG A 194 12.60 -5.42 -11.40
CA ARG A 194 12.56 -5.99 -12.74
C ARG A 194 11.14 -6.07 -13.33
N HIS A 195 10.14 -6.36 -12.50
CA HIS A 195 8.77 -6.62 -12.93
C HIS A 195 7.75 -5.55 -12.51
N ALA A 196 8.20 -4.47 -11.84
CA ALA A 196 7.32 -3.45 -11.25
C ALA A 196 6.26 -2.93 -12.23
N ARG A 197 6.67 -2.61 -13.46
CA ARG A 197 5.76 -2.10 -14.48
C ARG A 197 4.72 -3.13 -14.89
N ALA A 198 5.14 -4.37 -15.13
CA ALA A 198 4.22 -5.45 -15.52
C ALA A 198 3.21 -5.74 -14.41
N ILE A 199 3.66 -5.81 -13.16
CA ILE A 199 2.80 -6.04 -12.00
C ILE A 199 1.76 -4.91 -11.88
N VAL A 200 2.20 -3.65 -11.92
CA VAL A 200 1.29 -2.50 -11.82
C VAL A 200 0.28 -2.50 -12.96
N LEU A 201 0.70 -2.76 -14.20
CA LEU A 201 -0.20 -2.77 -15.36
C LEU A 201 -1.24 -3.90 -15.25
N VAL A 202 -0.80 -5.14 -15.05
CA VAL A 202 -1.70 -6.31 -15.01
C VAL A 202 -2.78 -6.12 -13.95
N VAL A 203 -2.37 -5.66 -12.77
CA VAL A 203 -3.34 -5.55 -11.68
C VAL A 203 -4.19 -4.29 -11.78
N SER A 204 -3.64 -3.15 -12.21
CA SER A 204 -4.46 -1.95 -12.41
C SER A 204 -5.50 -2.16 -13.51
N PHE A 205 -5.14 -2.83 -14.61
CA PHE A 205 -6.13 -3.20 -15.64
C PHE A 205 -7.16 -4.21 -15.12
N GLY A 206 -6.73 -5.25 -14.38
CA GLY A 206 -7.63 -6.25 -13.81
C GLY A 206 -8.64 -5.64 -12.84
N VAL A 207 -8.15 -4.91 -11.83
CA VAL A 207 -9.01 -4.27 -10.81
C VAL A 207 -9.86 -3.18 -11.45
N GLY A 208 -9.29 -2.33 -12.30
CA GLY A 208 -10.02 -1.26 -12.97
C GLY A 208 -11.17 -1.80 -13.84
N ALA A 209 -10.92 -2.86 -14.61
CA ALA A 209 -11.94 -3.50 -15.43
C ALA A 209 -13.08 -4.09 -14.58
N VAL A 210 -12.75 -4.82 -13.50
CA VAL A 210 -13.75 -5.38 -12.58
C VAL A 210 -14.61 -4.29 -11.96
N LEU A 211 -14.00 -3.19 -11.48
CA LEU A 211 -14.74 -2.07 -10.88
C LEU A 211 -15.65 -1.37 -11.90
N VAL A 212 -15.18 -1.17 -13.13
CA VAL A 212 -16.01 -0.56 -14.21
C VAL A 212 -17.19 -1.47 -14.54
N VAL A 213 -16.97 -2.77 -14.77
CA VAL A 213 -18.05 -3.72 -15.10
C VAL A 213 -19.09 -3.76 -13.98
N ARG A 214 -18.66 -3.87 -12.72
CA ARG A 214 -19.59 -3.87 -11.57
C ARG A 214 -20.32 -2.54 -11.40
N GLY A 215 -19.62 -1.41 -11.62
CA GLY A 215 -20.24 -0.11 -11.59
C GLY A 215 -21.34 0.04 -12.64
N LEU A 216 -21.09 -0.41 -13.87
CA LEU A 216 -22.08 -0.39 -14.95
C LEU A 216 -23.29 -1.33 -14.69
N LEU A 217 -23.06 -2.48 -14.06
CA LEU A 217 -24.14 -3.41 -13.72
C LEU A 217 -24.99 -2.95 -12.53
N ALA A 218 -24.51 -1.99 -11.74
CA ALA A 218 -25.19 -1.47 -10.55
C ALA A 218 -25.92 -0.12 -10.79
N ILE A 219 -25.74 0.50 -11.96
CA ILE A 219 -26.45 1.70 -12.43
C ILE A 219 -27.72 1.35 -13.17
#